data_ec0fe21580f6842c335f9ec933e64765
#
_entry.id   ec0fe21580f6842c335f9ec933e64765
#
_cell.length_a   1.000
_cell.length_b   1.000
_cell.length_c   1.000
_cell.angle_alpha   90.00
_cell.angle_beta   90.00
_cell.angle_gamma   90.00
#
_symmetry.space_group_name_H-M   'P 1'
#
loop_
_entity.id
_entity.type
_entity.pdbx_description
1 polymer ?
#
loop_
_entity_poly.entity_id
_entity_poly.type
_entity_poly.pdbx_seq_one_letter_code
_entity_poly.pdbx_strand_id
1 'polypeptide(L)'
;LYWKTKERSWISLETSFIKVSAACPIVNVADIEFNLTNIQKCINQAYVEKSKFIVFPELCITAYTCADLFLQHQLIEKSEDAIKSLCEFSENKDILIAVGSPLYFNDCLYNCAYIIFNGKLLGIVPKSYIPNYSEFYEKRWFAEGLGIINKTVNLSFADGIPFGTNLLFTCGNIKFGFEICEDLWVTIPPSSYLTLQGANIIANLSASNELVSKADYRKSLVTSQSARCMCSYLYASSGVFESS
;
A
#
# COMPACT_ATOMS: atom_id res chain seq x y z
N LEU A 1 9.62 -4.12 -13.94
CA LEU A 1 9.04 -3.02 -14.74
C LEU A 1 9.33 -1.70 -14.02
N TYR A 2 10.02 -0.77 -14.72
CA TYR A 2 10.28 0.56 -14.18
C TYR A 2 9.23 1.51 -14.77
N TRP A 3 8.37 2.05 -13.91
CA TRP A 3 7.58 3.19 -14.32
C TRP A 3 8.40 4.47 -14.08
N LYS A 4 8.64 5.23 -15.16
CA LYS A 4 9.32 6.52 -15.08
C LYS A 4 8.31 7.63 -15.35
N THR A 5 8.13 8.55 -14.40
CA THR A 5 7.60 9.86 -14.74
C THR A 5 8.65 10.59 -15.57
N LYS A 6 8.36 10.81 -16.84
CA LYS A 6 9.12 11.82 -17.62
C LYS A 6 8.82 13.18 -16.99
N GLU A 7 9.86 13.88 -16.53
CA GLU A 7 9.92 15.34 -16.34
C GLU A 7 9.53 15.99 -15.00
N ARG A 8 9.40 15.31 -13.86
CA ARG A 8 9.35 16.07 -12.58
C ARG A 8 10.33 15.48 -11.57
N SER A 9 11.34 16.25 -11.19
CA SER A 9 12.15 15.98 -10.01
C SER A 9 11.39 16.51 -8.80
N TRP A 10 11.01 15.66 -7.86
CA TRP A 10 10.42 16.08 -6.58
C TRP A 10 11.47 16.64 -5.61
N ILE A 11 12.73 16.48 -5.96
CA ILE A 11 13.86 17.01 -5.19
C ILE A 11 14.06 18.44 -5.65
N SER A 12 13.84 19.43 -4.76
CA SER A 12 14.30 20.78 -5.04
C SER A 12 15.83 20.79 -5.07
N LEU A 13 16.41 21.55 -5.98
CA LEU A 13 17.88 21.75 -6.04
C LEU A 13 18.45 22.32 -4.73
N GLU A 14 17.61 22.89 -3.88
CA GLU A 14 17.99 23.51 -2.61
C GLU A 14 17.96 22.54 -1.42
N THR A 15 17.17 21.45 -1.47
CA THR A 15 17.10 20.47 -0.40
C THR A 15 17.07 19.06 -0.98
N SER A 16 18.03 18.21 -0.59
CA SER A 16 18.05 16.79 -0.99
C SER A 16 16.97 15.95 -0.27
N PHE A 17 15.90 16.56 0.23
CA PHE A 17 14.86 15.92 1.03
C PHE A 17 13.48 16.04 0.38
N ILE A 18 12.65 15.02 0.58
CA ILE A 18 11.22 15.07 0.29
C ILE A 18 10.42 14.85 1.58
N LYS A 19 9.27 15.51 1.68
CA LYS A 19 8.32 15.24 2.75
C LYS A 19 7.48 14.03 2.36
N VAL A 20 7.34 13.06 3.27
CA VAL A 20 6.51 11.87 3.13
C VAL A 20 5.57 11.75 4.32
N SER A 21 4.43 11.08 4.15
CA SER A 21 3.40 10.92 5.18
C SER A 21 2.99 9.46 5.32
N ALA A 22 2.82 8.99 6.55
CA ALA A 22 2.07 7.79 6.88
C ALA A 22 0.76 8.23 7.55
N ALA A 23 -0.36 7.76 7.03
CA ALA A 23 -1.68 8.13 7.51
C ALA A 23 -2.37 6.97 8.23
N CYS A 24 -3.23 7.31 9.18
CA CYS A 24 -4.11 6.37 9.88
C CYS A 24 -5.52 6.96 9.87
N PRO A 25 -6.31 6.75 8.81
CA PRO A 25 -7.68 7.26 8.72
C PRO A 25 -8.60 6.53 9.69
N ILE A 26 -9.68 7.19 10.08
CA ILE A 26 -10.81 6.51 10.73
C ILE A 26 -11.51 5.68 9.66
N VAL A 27 -11.74 4.40 9.94
CA VAL A 27 -12.42 3.48 9.03
C VAL A 27 -13.58 2.77 9.72
N ASN A 28 -14.57 2.37 8.93
CA ASN A 28 -15.66 1.48 9.33
C ASN A 28 -15.60 0.21 8.48
N VAL A 29 -15.88 -0.93 9.10
CA VAL A 29 -15.88 -2.24 8.41
C VAL A 29 -16.90 -2.25 7.28
N ALA A 30 -16.44 -2.54 6.07
CA ALA A 30 -17.21 -2.62 4.83
C ALA A 30 -17.97 -1.33 4.41
N ASP A 31 -17.74 -0.21 5.07
CA ASP A 31 -18.31 1.09 4.71
C ASP A 31 -17.33 1.87 3.80
N ILE A 32 -17.32 1.48 2.53
CA ILE A 32 -16.35 1.99 1.56
C ILE A 32 -16.49 3.50 1.34
N GLU A 33 -17.72 4.05 1.36
CA GLU A 33 -17.96 5.48 1.13
C GLU A 33 -17.41 6.31 2.30
N PHE A 34 -17.64 5.87 3.52
CA PHE A 34 -17.07 6.49 4.72
C PHE A 34 -15.54 6.44 4.71
N ASN A 35 -14.97 5.27 4.41
CA ASN A 35 -13.54 5.06 4.38
C ASN A 35 -12.88 5.92 3.31
N LEU A 36 -13.44 5.92 2.09
CA LEU A 36 -12.99 6.75 0.98
C LEU A 36 -12.96 8.25 1.35
N THR A 37 -14.04 8.73 1.97
CA THR A 37 -14.13 10.13 2.42
C THR A 37 -13.00 10.50 3.38
N ASN A 38 -12.69 9.65 4.34
CA ASN A 38 -11.63 9.90 5.32
C ASN A 38 -10.22 9.76 4.71
N ILE A 39 -10.02 8.83 3.79
CA ILE A 39 -8.78 8.72 3.01
C ILE A 39 -8.55 10.01 2.20
N GLN A 40 -9.57 10.52 1.51
CA GLN A 40 -9.47 11.77 0.74
C GLN A 40 -9.14 12.98 1.62
N LYS A 41 -9.68 13.04 2.84
CA LYS A 41 -9.31 14.10 3.82
C LYS A 41 -7.82 14.03 4.17
N CYS A 42 -7.29 12.84 4.45
CA CYS A 42 -5.87 12.64 4.74
C CYS A 42 -4.98 13.02 3.54
N ILE A 43 -5.39 12.64 2.30
CA ILE A 43 -4.67 13.04 1.08
C ILE A 43 -4.63 14.55 0.93
N ASN A 44 -5.77 15.23 1.11
CA ASN A 44 -5.82 16.70 1.02
C ASN A 44 -4.94 17.37 2.08
N GLN A 45 -4.96 16.89 3.31
CA GLN A 45 -4.08 17.40 4.36
C GLN A 45 -2.61 17.23 3.98
N ALA A 46 -2.19 16.04 3.57
CA ALA A 46 -0.83 15.77 3.15
C ALA A 46 -0.40 16.62 1.95
N TYR A 47 -1.31 16.83 0.99
CA TYR A 47 -1.08 17.69 -0.18
C TYR A 47 -0.86 19.16 0.21
N VAL A 48 -1.73 19.72 1.06
CA VAL A 48 -1.61 21.09 1.59
C VAL A 48 -0.29 21.25 2.36
N GLU A 49 0.11 20.23 3.10
CA GLU A 49 1.38 20.19 3.82
C GLU A 49 2.59 19.91 2.92
N LYS A 50 2.41 19.85 1.60
CA LYS A 50 3.46 19.62 0.58
C LYS A 50 4.16 18.25 0.68
N SER A 51 3.47 17.25 1.20
CA SER A 51 3.95 15.87 1.11
C SER A 51 3.99 15.40 -0.34
N LYS A 52 5.02 14.68 -0.71
CA LYS A 52 5.18 14.10 -2.05
C LYS A 52 4.74 12.64 -2.14
N PHE A 53 4.57 12.01 -0.99
CA PHE A 53 4.11 10.64 -0.87
C PHE A 53 3.27 10.48 0.40
N ILE A 54 2.18 9.73 0.29
CA ILE A 54 1.35 9.30 1.41
C ILE A 54 1.06 7.80 1.30
N VAL A 55 1.25 7.09 2.41
CA VAL A 55 0.91 5.67 2.55
C VAL A 55 -0.20 5.48 3.58
N PHE A 56 -1.15 4.62 3.25
CA PHE A 56 -2.29 4.23 4.07
C PHE A 56 -2.14 2.79 4.58
N PRO A 57 -2.93 2.37 5.59
CA PRO A 57 -2.93 1.01 6.10
C PRO A 57 -3.38 -0.04 5.06
N GLU A 58 -3.07 -1.28 5.38
CA GLU A 58 -3.55 -2.48 4.69
C GLU A 58 -5.08 -2.51 4.65
N LEU A 59 -5.65 -2.83 3.47
CA LEU A 59 -7.11 -2.96 3.23
C LEU A 59 -7.95 -1.77 3.74
N CYS A 60 -7.40 -0.57 3.85
CA CYS A 60 -8.08 0.58 4.44
C CYS A 60 -9.31 1.05 3.64
N ILE A 61 -9.49 0.63 2.38
CA ILE A 61 -10.71 0.89 1.60
C ILE A 61 -11.91 0.13 2.18
N THR A 62 -11.72 -1.13 2.53
CA THR A 62 -12.78 -2.00 3.08
C THR A 62 -12.82 -2.03 4.60
N ALA A 63 -11.77 -1.63 5.26
CA ALA A 63 -11.26 -2.08 6.54
C ALA A 63 -10.73 -3.53 6.48
N TYR A 64 -9.77 -3.85 7.37
CA TYR A 64 -9.14 -5.17 7.41
C TYR A 64 -10.07 -6.26 7.96
N THR A 65 -10.93 -5.93 8.92
CA THR A 65 -11.75 -6.88 9.68
C THR A 65 -13.09 -7.26 9.01
N CYS A 66 -13.15 -7.22 7.68
CA CYS A 66 -14.36 -7.59 6.91
C CYS A 66 -14.73 -9.08 6.97
N ALA A 67 -13.82 -9.95 7.40
CA ALA A 67 -14.07 -11.40 7.49
C ALA A 67 -14.67 -11.97 6.19
N ASP A 68 -15.72 -12.81 6.27
CA ASP A 68 -16.34 -13.44 5.11
C ASP A 68 -17.04 -12.46 4.15
N LEU A 69 -17.14 -11.18 4.48
CA LEU A 69 -17.60 -10.17 3.53
C LEU A 69 -16.66 -10.04 2.32
N PHE A 70 -15.39 -10.40 2.46
CA PHE A 70 -14.44 -10.46 1.33
C PHE A 70 -14.86 -11.45 0.23
N LEU A 71 -15.75 -12.41 0.52
CA LEU A 71 -16.30 -13.36 -0.46
C LEU A 71 -17.47 -12.77 -1.25
N GLN A 72 -17.93 -11.56 -0.93
CA GLN A 72 -19.05 -10.92 -1.62
C GLN A 72 -18.56 -10.06 -2.78
N HIS A 73 -19.02 -10.36 -3.99
CA HIS A 73 -18.68 -9.60 -5.19
C HIS A 73 -18.96 -8.11 -5.05
N GLN A 74 -20.05 -7.73 -4.43
CA GLN A 74 -20.42 -6.34 -4.24
C GLN A 74 -19.37 -5.54 -3.44
N LEU A 75 -18.72 -6.15 -2.43
CA LEU A 75 -17.65 -5.49 -1.68
C LEU A 75 -16.44 -5.23 -2.58
N ILE A 76 -16.08 -6.21 -3.41
CA ILE A 76 -14.93 -6.12 -4.32
C ILE A 76 -15.17 -5.09 -5.42
N GLU A 77 -16.35 -5.12 -6.06
CA GLU A 77 -16.74 -4.13 -7.08
C GLU A 77 -16.73 -2.70 -6.54
N LYS A 78 -17.35 -2.46 -5.38
CA LYS A 78 -17.32 -1.15 -4.73
C LYS A 78 -15.91 -0.71 -4.33
N SER A 79 -15.04 -1.65 -3.95
CA SER A 79 -13.63 -1.35 -3.66
C SER A 79 -12.90 -0.88 -4.91
N GLU A 80 -13.18 -1.49 -6.06
CA GLU A 80 -12.62 -1.07 -7.35
C GLU A 80 -13.13 0.32 -7.77
N ASP A 81 -14.42 0.61 -7.57
CA ASP A 81 -15.00 1.94 -7.80
C ASP A 81 -14.37 3.01 -6.91
N ALA A 82 -14.04 2.66 -5.66
CA ALA A 82 -13.34 3.57 -4.77
C ALA A 82 -11.91 3.87 -5.25
N ILE A 83 -11.19 2.89 -5.78
CA ILE A 83 -9.87 3.10 -6.40
C ILE A 83 -9.98 4.02 -7.61
N LYS A 84 -10.98 3.81 -8.48
CA LYS A 84 -11.28 4.72 -9.59
C LYS A 84 -11.48 6.15 -9.10
N SER A 85 -12.34 6.34 -8.09
CA SER A 85 -12.62 7.64 -7.49
C SER A 85 -11.36 8.29 -6.90
N LEU A 86 -10.44 7.50 -6.31
CA LEU A 86 -9.16 8.02 -5.81
C LEU A 86 -8.22 8.43 -6.96
N CYS A 87 -8.22 7.71 -8.07
CA CYS A 87 -7.49 8.14 -9.27
C CYS A 87 -7.99 9.52 -9.72
N GLU A 88 -9.30 9.68 -9.94
CA GLU A 88 -9.91 10.95 -10.33
C GLU A 88 -9.62 12.05 -9.31
N PHE A 89 -9.76 11.77 -8.01
CA PHE A 89 -9.46 12.70 -6.93
C PHE A 89 -8.00 13.15 -6.90
N SER A 90 -7.07 12.30 -7.35
CA SER A 90 -5.63 12.59 -7.39
C SER A 90 -5.20 13.48 -8.56
N GLU A 91 -6.09 13.78 -9.49
CA GLU A 91 -5.78 14.64 -10.63
C GLU A 91 -5.25 16.01 -10.18
N ASN A 92 -4.21 16.47 -10.85
CA ASN A 92 -3.53 17.74 -10.57
C ASN A 92 -2.91 17.83 -9.16
N LYS A 93 -2.86 16.73 -8.41
CA LYS A 93 -2.13 16.64 -7.14
C LYS A 93 -0.77 15.98 -7.37
N ASP A 94 0.28 16.69 -7.03
CA ASP A 94 1.67 16.23 -7.15
C ASP A 94 2.07 15.41 -5.90
N ILE A 95 1.30 14.35 -5.62
CA ILE A 95 1.49 13.43 -4.49
C ILE A 95 1.26 11.99 -4.94
N LEU A 96 2.23 11.12 -4.63
CA LEU A 96 2.08 9.67 -4.81
C LEU A 96 1.25 9.12 -3.66
N ILE A 97 0.28 8.25 -3.97
CA ILE A 97 -0.63 7.68 -2.98
C ILE A 97 -0.48 6.15 -3.04
N ALA A 98 -0.29 5.52 -1.88
CA ALA A 98 -0.35 4.07 -1.72
C ALA A 98 -1.48 3.70 -0.76
N VAL A 99 -2.48 2.96 -1.23
CA VAL A 99 -3.69 2.61 -0.50
C VAL A 99 -3.97 1.11 -0.58
N GLY A 100 -4.41 0.50 0.54
CA GLY A 100 -4.72 -0.93 0.65
C GLY A 100 -6.15 -1.25 0.20
N SER A 101 -6.31 -2.22 -0.72
CA SER A 101 -7.61 -2.68 -1.22
C SER A 101 -7.52 -4.12 -1.72
N PRO A 102 -8.61 -4.93 -1.67
CA PRO A 102 -8.62 -6.25 -2.27
C PRO A 102 -8.62 -6.16 -3.81
N LEU A 103 -8.10 -7.21 -4.47
CA LEU A 103 -8.11 -7.40 -5.92
C LEU A 103 -8.55 -8.82 -6.26
N TYR A 104 -9.55 -8.98 -7.11
CA TYR A 104 -9.89 -10.27 -7.71
C TYR A 104 -9.15 -10.44 -9.05
N PHE A 105 -8.34 -11.50 -9.15
CA PHE A 105 -7.54 -11.77 -10.34
C PHE A 105 -7.34 -13.27 -10.52
N ASN A 106 -7.66 -13.81 -11.71
CA ASN A 106 -7.51 -15.23 -12.06
C ASN A 106 -8.11 -16.16 -10.98
N ASP A 107 -9.40 -15.96 -10.68
CA ASP A 107 -10.18 -16.74 -9.72
C ASP A 107 -9.65 -16.74 -8.26
N CYS A 108 -8.76 -15.82 -7.95
CA CYS A 108 -8.21 -15.63 -6.61
C CYS A 108 -8.41 -14.19 -6.13
N LEU A 109 -8.60 -14.04 -4.84
CA LEU A 109 -8.61 -12.73 -4.17
C LEU A 109 -7.24 -12.45 -3.58
N TYR A 110 -6.73 -11.25 -3.78
CA TYR A 110 -5.43 -10.79 -3.28
C TYR A 110 -5.61 -9.55 -2.40
N ASN A 111 -4.83 -9.48 -1.34
CA ASN A 111 -4.65 -8.29 -0.53
C ASN A 111 -3.55 -7.44 -1.19
N CYS A 112 -3.87 -6.20 -1.59
CA CYS A 112 -3.00 -5.43 -2.48
C CYS A 112 -2.79 -3.98 -2.02
N ALA A 113 -1.63 -3.44 -2.37
CA ALA A 113 -1.35 -2.01 -2.37
C ALA A 113 -1.55 -1.46 -3.80
N TYR A 114 -2.37 -0.43 -3.92
CA TYR A 114 -2.63 0.30 -5.16
C TYR A 114 -1.85 1.60 -5.16
N ILE A 115 -1.07 1.83 -6.20
CA ILE A 115 -0.16 2.97 -6.30
C ILE A 115 -0.70 3.96 -7.33
N ILE A 116 -1.13 5.13 -6.85
CA ILE A 116 -1.86 6.14 -7.63
C ILE A 116 -1.05 7.43 -7.70
N PHE A 117 -1.05 8.06 -8.86
CA PHE A 117 -0.42 9.37 -9.06
C PHE A 117 -1.11 10.15 -10.18
N ASN A 118 -1.50 11.38 -9.87
CA ASN A 118 -2.00 12.36 -10.86
C ASN A 118 -3.03 11.77 -11.84
N GLY A 119 -4.12 11.23 -11.33
CA GLY A 119 -5.21 10.66 -12.11
C GLY A 119 -4.99 9.24 -12.62
N LYS A 120 -3.85 8.61 -12.33
CA LYS A 120 -3.49 7.31 -12.90
C LYS A 120 -3.18 6.27 -11.83
N LEU A 121 -3.67 5.07 -12.05
CA LEU A 121 -3.21 3.88 -11.36
C LEU A 121 -1.90 3.39 -12.01
N LEU A 122 -0.80 3.44 -11.27
CA LEU A 122 0.53 3.13 -11.78
C LEU A 122 0.88 1.65 -11.70
N GLY A 123 0.30 0.95 -10.75
CA GLY A 123 0.52 -0.47 -10.54
C GLY A 123 -0.10 -0.95 -9.23
N ILE A 124 -0.12 -2.27 -9.09
CA ILE A 124 -0.70 -2.97 -7.94
C ILE A 124 0.32 -3.97 -7.41
N VAL A 125 0.56 -3.94 -6.11
CA VAL A 125 1.51 -4.83 -5.42
C VAL A 125 0.72 -5.76 -4.50
N PRO A 126 0.70 -7.08 -4.74
CA PRO A 126 0.04 -8.04 -3.87
C PRO A 126 0.90 -8.34 -2.63
N LYS A 127 0.24 -8.62 -1.50
CA LYS A 127 0.88 -9.17 -0.29
C LYS A 127 1.56 -10.49 -0.62
N SER A 128 2.86 -10.59 -0.33
CA SER A 128 3.65 -11.76 -0.67
C SER A 128 3.34 -12.94 0.26
N TYR A 129 3.22 -12.68 1.57
CA TYR A 129 3.05 -13.69 2.60
C TYR A 129 1.75 -13.48 3.35
N ILE A 130 0.93 -14.52 3.41
CA ILE A 130 -0.39 -14.48 4.05
C ILE A 130 -0.30 -15.15 5.43
N PRO A 131 -0.50 -14.41 6.55
CA PRO A 131 -0.50 -14.98 7.88
C PRO A 131 -1.69 -15.93 8.08
N ASN A 132 -1.43 -17.06 8.75
CA ASN A 132 -2.46 -18.03 9.06
C ASN A 132 -2.12 -18.73 10.40
N TYR A 133 -1.97 -17.95 11.44
CA TYR A 133 -1.62 -18.37 12.80
C TYR A 133 -2.24 -17.42 13.82
N SER A 134 -2.45 -17.91 15.05
CA SER A 134 -3.10 -17.18 16.15
C SER A 134 -4.45 -16.60 15.71
N GLU A 135 -4.65 -15.30 15.82
CA GLU A 135 -5.85 -14.56 15.38
C GLU A 135 -5.91 -14.34 13.87
N PHE A 136 -4.82 -14.56 13.16
CA PHE A 136 -4.78 -14.37 11.71
C PHE A 136 -5.16 -15.63 10.96
N TYR A 137 -6.14 -15.55 10.08
CA TYR A 137 -6.62 -16.62 9.19
C TYR A 137 -6.91 -16.11 7.78
N GLU A 138 -6.05 -15.22 7.28
CA GLU A 138 -6.20 -14.56 5.98
C GLU A 138 -6.23 -15.55 4.80
N LYS A 139 -5.61 -16.74 4.92
CA LYS A 139 -5.67 -17.78 3.88
C LYS A 139 -7.08 -18.28 3.57
N ARG A 140 -8.06 -17.97 4.43
CA ARG A 140 -9.47 -18.21 4.14
C ARG A 140 -9.97 -17.39 2.97
N TRP A 141 -9.41 -16.20 2.76
CA TRP A 141 -9.89 -15.25 1.75
C TRP A 141 -8.85 -14.95 0.68
N PHE A 142 -7.58 -14.80 1.06
CA PHE A 142 -6.54 -14.25 0.19
C PHE A 142 -5.52 -15.29 -0.23
N ALA A 143 -5.15 -15.22 -1.51
CA ALA A 143 -4.04 -15.97 -2.08
C ALA A 143 -2.70 -15.26 -1.83
N GLU A 144 -1.63 -16.02 -1.76
CA GLU A 144 -0.27 -15.50 -1.65
C GLU A 144 0.16 -14.82 -2.95
N GLY A 145 0.72 -13.61 -2.82
CA GLY A 145 1.29 -12.89 -3.95
C GLY A 145 2.70 -13.33 -4.33
N LEU A 146 3.34 -14.17 -3.51
CA LEU A 146 4.69 -14.64 -3.75
C LEU A 146 4.78 -15.32 -5.13
N GLY A 147 5.73 -14.88 -5.97
CA GLY A 147 5.90 -15.39 -7.33
C GLY A 147 5.05 -14.68 -8.40
N ILE A 148 4.16 -13.77 -8.02
CA ILE A 148 3.51 -12.89 -9.00
C ILE A 148 4.50 -11.82 -9.42
N ILE A 149 5.06 -12.00 -10.63
CA ILE A 149 6.13 -11.16 -11.17
C ILE A 149 5.76 -10.75 -12.60
N ASN A 150 5.89 -9.46 -12.92
CA ASN A 150 5.70 -8.93 -14.28
C ASN A 150 4.35 -9.32 -14.91
N LYS A 151 3.29 -9.38 -14.14
CA LYS A 151 1.93 -9.56 -14.64
C LYS A 151 1.28 -8.20 -14.94
N THR A 152 0.15 -8.25 -15.62
CA THR A 152 -0.76 -7.12 -15.80
C THR A 152 -2.17 -7.54 -15.46
N VAL A 153 -2.97 -6.58 -15.03
CA VAL A 153 -4.40 -6.77 -14.75
C VAL A 153 -5.21 -5.69 -15.46
N ASN A 154 -6.40 -6.07 -15.91
CA ASN A 154 -7.40 -5.14 -16.42
C ASN A 154 -8.47 -4.95 -15.34
N LEU A 155 -8.79 -3.70 -15.06
CA LEU A 155 -9.86 -3.27 -14.18
C LEU A 155 -10.99 -2.66 -15.02
N SER A 156 -12.15 -2.43 -14.44
CA SER A 156 -13.30 -1.83 -15.16
C SER A 156 -12.99 -0.45 -15.75
N PHE A 157 -11.99 0.26 -15.21
CA PHE A 157 -11.65 1.64 -15.57
C PHE A 157 -10.23 1.81 -16.15
N ALA A 158 -9.41 0.75 -16.19
CA ALA A 158 -8.03 0.86 -16.66
C ALA A 158 -7.47 -0.51 -17.10
N ASP A 159 -6.80 -0.55 -18.24
CA ASP A 159 -6.23 -1.74 -18.84
C ASP A 159 -4.70 -1.82 -18.67
N GLY A 160 -4.18 -3.05 -18.64
CA GLY A 160 -2.74 -3.31 -18.67
C GLY A 160 -1.97 -2.79 -17.47
N ILE A 161 -2.62 -2.69 -16.31
CA ILE A 161 -2.00 -2.20 -15.08
C ILE A 161 -0.94 -3.19 -14.59
N PRO A 162 0.31 -2.76 -14.35
CA PRO A 162 1.35 -3.61 -13.79
C PRO A 162 0.92 -4.24 -12.46
N PHE A 163 1.10 -5.55 -12.34
CA PHE A 163 0.75 -6.33 -11.16
C PHE A 163 1.90 -7.27 -10.77
N GLY A 164 2.42 -7.11 -9.56
CA GLY A 164 3.51 -7.96 -9.08
C GLY A 164 4.22 -7.45 -7.83
N THR A 165 4.92 -8.36 -7.16
CA THR A 165 5.69 -8.09 -5.94
C THR A 165 7.03 -7.40 -6.19
N ASN A 166 7.47 -7.35 -7.45
CA ASN A 166 8.77 -6.82 -7.88
C ASN A 166 8.69 -5.42 -8.49
N LEU A 167 7.59 -4.71 -8.29
CA LEU A 167 7.39 -3.38 -8.88
C LEU A 167 8.19 -2.31 -8.12
N LEU A 168 8.87 -1.45 -8.88
CA LEU A 168 9.50 -0.23 -8.39
C LEU A 168 8.89 0.98 -9.09
N PHE A 169 8.57 2.00 -8.31
CA PHE A 169 7.99 3.25 -8.80
C PHE A 169 9.01 4.37 -8.68
N THR A 170 9.37 4.99 -9.80
CA THR A 170 10.53 5.89 -9.86
C THR A 170 10.11 7.32 -10.18
N CYS A 171 10.61 8.27 -9.39
CA CYS A 171 10.50 9.69 -9.65
C CYS A 171 11.87 10.37 -9.46
N GLY A 172 12.51 10.74 -10.55
CA GLY A 172 13.90 11.21 -10.50
C GLY A 172 14.83 10.16 -9.89
N ASN A 173 15.53 10.52 -8.83
CA ASN A 173 16.44 9.63 -8.08
C ASN A 173 15.73 8.84 -6.96
N ILE A 174 14.42 9.04 -6.77
CA ILE A 174 13.66 8.36 -5.74
C ILE A 174 13.02 7.12 -6.34
N LYS A 175 13.18 6.00 -5.66
CA LYS A 175 12.55 4.73 -6.02
C LYS A 175 11.80 4.18 -4.82
N PHE A 176 10.49 4.01 -5.00
CA PHE A 176 9.59 3.47 -4.00
C PHE A 176 9.40 1.98 -4.22
N GLY A 177 9.50 1.20 -3.14
CA GLY A 177 9.08 -0.18 -3.06
C GLY A 177 7.98 -0.35 -2.01
N PHE A 178 7.13 -1.36 -2.18
CA PHE A 178 5.98 -1.59 -1.32
C PHE A 178 5.94 -3.04 -0.84
N GLU A 179 5.57 -3.22 0.41
CA GLU A 179 5.27 -4.51 1.03
C GLU A 179 4.10 -4.36 2.01
N ILE A 180 3.47 -5.47 2.39
CA ILE A 180 2.22 -5.43 3.16
C ILE A 180 2.37 -6.28 4.43
N CYS A 181 2.25 -5.63 5.58
CA CYS A 181 2.11 -6.20 6.91
C CYS A 181 3.07 -7.37 7.19
N GLU A 182 2.60 -8.62 7.05
CA GLU A 182 3.35 -9.87 7.29
C GLU A 182 4.66 -9.95 6.51
N ASP A 183 4.74 -9.28 5.37
CA ASP A 183 5.93 -9.26 4.52
C ASP A 183 7.19 -8.80 5.27
N LEU A 184 7.05 -7.93 6.28
CA LEU A 184 8.17 -7.50 7.13
C LEU A 184 8.61 -8.57 8.14
N TRP A 185 7.71 -9.49 8.53
CA TRP A 185 7.92 -10.42 9.65
C TRP A 185 8.62 -11.71 9.23
N VAL A 186 8.76 -11.95 7.94
CA VAL A 186 9.42 -13.14 7.39
C VAL A 186 10.95 -13.01 7.42
N THR A 187 11.63 -14.13 7.27
CA THR A 187 13.10 -14.20 7.32
C THR A 187 13.78 -13.30 6.30
N ILE A 188 13.25 -13.22 5.08
CA ILE A 188 13.73 -12.33 4.01
C ILE A 188 12.55 -11.54 3.48
N PRO A 189 12.32 -10.31 4.00
CA PRO A 189 11.25 -9.44 3.53
C PRO A 189 11.41 -9.05 2.06
N PRO A 190 10.31 -8.83 1.31
CA PRO A 190 10.35 -8.30 -0.06
C PRO A 190 11.16 -7.03 -0.19
N SER A 191 11.13 -6.14 0.82
CA SER A 191 11.95 -4.93 0.87
C SER A 191 13.44 -5.20 0.68
N SER A 192 13.97 -6.35 1.12
CA SER A 192 15.37 -6.72 0.89
C SER A 192 15.69 -6.85 -0.60
N TYR A 193 14.81 -7.48 -1.38
CA TYR A 193 14.99 -7.59 -2.83
C TYR A 193 14.75 -6.27 -3.57
N LEU A 194 13.76 -5.50 -3.12
CA LEU A 194 13.42 -4.21 -3.70
C LEU A 194 14.57 -3.21 -3.53
N THR A 195 15.23 -3.20 -2.37
CA THR A 195 16.38 -2.32 -2.11
C THR A 195 17.64 -2.75 -2.86
N LEU A 196 17.87 -4.06 -3.06
CA LEU A 196 18.93 -4.54 -3.97
C LEU A 196 18.70 -4.08 -5.42
N GLN A 197 17.47 -3.83 -5.82
CA GLN A 197 17.11 -3.24 -7.12
C GLN A 197 17.12 -1.71 -7.12
N GLY A 198 17.47 -1.12 -5.98
CA GLY A 198 17.71 0.31 -5.81
C GLY A 198 16.54 1.09 -5.23
N ALA A 199 15.55 0.46 -4.60
CA ALA A 199 14.57 1.17 -3.79
C ALA A 199 15.29 1.89 -2.65
N ASN A 200 14.98 3.18 -2.46
CA ASN A 200 15.51 3.99 -1.37
C ASN A 200 14.42 4.49 -0.41
N ILE A 201 13.16 4.24 -0.77
CA ILE A 201 12.01 4.39 0.12
C ILE A 201 11.19 3.10 0.06
N ILE A 202 10.97 2.49 1.21
CA ILE A 202 10.05 1.35 1.38
C ILE A 202 8.85 1.82 2.19
N ALA A 203 7.66 1.42 1.75
CA ALA A 203 6.43 1.63 2.49
C ALA A 203 5.72 0.31 2.76
N ASN A 204 5.36 0.10 4.02
CA ASN A 204 4.60 -1.05 4.50
C ASN A 204 3.19 -0.60 4.90
N LEU A 205 2.19 -1.18 4.23
CA LEU A 205 0.78 -1.03 4.54
C LEU A 205 0.41 -2.12 5.53
N SER A 206 -0.03 -1.78 6.73
CA SER A 206 -0.22 -2.76 7.80
C SER A 206 -1.56 -2.62 8.53
N ALA A 207 -2.06 -3.75 9.03
CA ALA A 207 -3.16 -3.86 9.97
C ALA A 207 -2.75 -4.77 11.15
N SER A 208 -1.54 -4.55 11.66
CA SER A 208 -0.96 -5.37 12.74
C SER A 208 -1.69 -5.10 14.05
N ASN A 209 -2.11 -6.18 14.73
CA ASN A 209 -2.71 -6.11 16.05
C ASN A 209 -1.75 -5.54 17.12
N GLU A 210 -2.32 -5.08 18.24
CA GLU A 210 -1.57 -4.64 19.41
C GLU A 210 -1.61 -5.68 20.52
N LEU A 211 -0.44 -6.23 20.84
CA LEU A 211 -0.20 -7.13 21.98
C LEU A 211 0.84 -6.51 22.90
N VAL A 212 0.90 -6.98 24.16
CA VAL A 212 1.92 -6.55 25.11
C VAL A 212 3.32 -6.71 24.51
N SER A 213 4.11 -5.64 24.51
CA SER A 213 5.47 -5.55 23.96
C SER A 213 5.59 -5.65 22.43
N LYS A 214 4.50 -5.84 21.69
CA LYS A 214 4.55 -5.96 20.22
C LYS A 214 4.94 -4.63 19.55
N ALA A 215 4.54 -3.51 20.11
CA ALA A 215 4.89 -2.19 19.58
C ALA A 215 6.41 -1.96 19.55
N ASP A 216 7.12 -2.33 20.63
CA ASP A 216 8.58 -2.21 20.72
C ASP A 216 9.28 -3.18 19.74
N TYR A 217 8.77 -4.41 19.65
CA TYR A 217 9.30 -5.39 18.70
C TYR A 217 9.11 -4.93 17.25
N ARG A 218 7.92 -4.45 16.89
CA ARG A 218 7.62 -3.88 15.57
C ARG A 218 8.55 -2.71 15.24
N LYS A 219 8.73 -1.79 16.18
CA LYS A 219 9.69 -0.67 16.02
C LYS A 219 11.10 -1.17 15.77
N SER A 220 11.54 -2.19 16.49
CA SER A 220 12.85 -2.80 16.31
C SER A 220 13.01 -3.45 14.94
N LEU A 221 11.99 -4.16 14.44
CA LEU A 221 11.97 -4.74 13.09
C LEU A 221 12.08 -3.66 12.01
N VAL A 222 11.24 -2.63 12.07
CA VAL A 222 11.25 -1.51 11.12
C VAL A 222 12.61 -0.82 11.10
N THR A 223 13.15 -0.50 12.28
CA THR A 223 14.45 0.18 12.40
C THR A 223 15.59 -0.68 11.86
N SER A 224 15.59 -1.98 12.21
CA SER A 224 16.59 -2.93 11.73
C SER A 224 16.52 -3.12 10.21
N GLN A 225 15.32 -3.23 9.65
CA GLN A 225 15.14 -3.39 8.19
C GLN A 225 15.56 -2.12 7.44
N SER A 226 15.18 -0.94 7.92
CA SER A 226 15.61 0.34 7.38
C SER A 226 17.14 0.45 7.36
N ALA A 227 17.80 0.12 8.47
CA ALA A 227 19.26 0.18 8.59
C ALA A 227 19.97 -0.80 7.66
N ARG A 228 19.52 -2.07 7.63
CA ARG A 228 20.11 -3.11 6.75
C ARG A 228 19.96 -2.79 5.27
N CYS A 229 18.80 -2.27 4.90
CA CYS A 229 18.47 -1.91 3.53
C CYS A 229 18.97 -0.52 3.12
N MET A 230 19.51 0.27 4.05
CA MET A 230 19.94 1.65 3.83
C MET A 230 18.87 2.50 3.13
N CYS A 231 17.60 2.36 3.55
CA CYS A 231 16.45 3.01 2.96
C CYS A 231 15.62 3.73 4.03
N SER A 232 14.84 4.73 3.60
CA SER A 232 13.75 5.25 4.43
C SER A 232 12.62 4.22 4.47
N TYR A 233 12.17 3.86 5.67
CA TYR A 233 11.09 2.90 5.84
C TYR A 233 9.88 3.56 6.49
N LEU A 234 8.74 3.56 5.78
CA LEU A 234 7.47 4.07 6.26
C LEU A 234 6.57 2.88 6.64
N TYR A 235 5.97 2.98 7.81
CA TYR A 235 5.04 1.96 8.30
C TYR A 235 3.70 2.63 8.65
N ALA A 236 2.65 2.35 7.88
CA ALA A 236 1.31 2.83 8.13
C ALA A 236 0.48 1.67 8.71
N SER A 237 0.11 1.77 9.99
CA SER A 237 -0.72 0.77 10.65
C SER A 237 -2.14 1.26 10.84
N SER A 238 -3.10 0.34 10.79
CA SER A 238 -4.48 0.59 11.19
C SER A 238 -4.54 1.12 12.62
N GLY A 239 -5.52 1.97 12.87
CA GLY A 239 -5.74 2.58 14.18
C GLY A 239 -6.71 1.79 15.06
N VAL A 240 -7.16 2.43 16.14
CA VAL A 240 -8.08 1.87 17.14
C VAL A 240 -9.48 1.53 16.60
N PHE A 241 -9.78 1.92 15.39
CA PHE A 241 -11.06 1.63 14.71
C PHE A 241 -11.05 0.30 13.97
N GLU A 242 -9.90 -0.31 13.86
CA GLU A 242 -9.70 -1.69 13.39
C GLU A 242 -9.36 -2.55 14.59
N SER A 243 -10.13 -3.57 14.85
CA SER A 243 -9.80 -4.59 15.85
C SER A 243 -9.51 -5.91 15.15
N SER A 244 -8.36 -6.43 15.36
CA SER A 244 -8.00 -7.81 15.02
C SER A 244 -7.65 -8.55 16.28
#